data_d7161e95ae10677e31b9e780b51711b1
#
_entry.id   d7161e95ae10677e31b9e780b51711b1
#
_cell.length_a   1.000
_cell.length_b   1.000
_cell.length_c   1.000
_cell.angle_alpha   90.00
_cell.angle_beta   90.00
_cell.angle_gamma   90.00
#
_symmetry.space_group_name_H-M   'P 1'
#
loop_
_entity.id
_entity.type
_entity.pdbx_description
1 polymer ?
#
loop_
_entity_poly.entity_id
_entity_poly.type
_entity_poly.pdbx_seq_one_letter_code
_entity_poly.pdbx_strand_id
1 'polypeptide(L)'
;MDHQHCTHHEHSHSINNKPGPVNPDADYTCPMHLEIVQKGPGDCPVCGMALEPMEVCLDEGPNTELLDMTRRFWVGALFAIPVMIIAMREMVPGLHLGRWFPAQTSIWTQFILATPVVLWAGWPFFVRGWASMRSGNLNMFTLIAIGVGVAYCYSAMAAFWPGLFPEAFRSNQGTVAVYFEAAAVIVTLILLG
;
A
#
# COMPACT_ATOMS: atom_id res chain seq x y z
N MET A 1 -42.63 2.87 -19.31
CA MET A 1 -41.35 3.10 -20.04
C MET A 1 -41.05 4.59 -19.92
N ASP A 2 -40.51 5.02 -18.82
CA ASP A 2 -40.20 6.42 -18.58
C ASP A 2 -38.67 6.52 -18.42
N HIS A 3 -38.05 7.03 -19.50
CA HIS A 3 -36.66 7.44 -19.50
C HIS A 3 -36.53 8.73 -18.69
N GLN A 4 -36.08 8.66 -17.45
CA GLN A 4 -35.72 9.85 -16.70
C GLN A 4 -34.41 10.41 -17.27
N HIS A 5 -34.58 11.55 -17.94
CA HIS A 5 -33.57 12.43 -18.51
C HIS A 5 -32.66 12.98 -17.42
N CYS A 6 -31.36 12.70 -17.48
CA CYS A 6 -30.36 13.49 -16.77
C CYS A 6 -30.37 14.88 -17.36
N THR A 7 -30.84 15.86 -16.60
CA THR A 7 -30.85 17.27 -17.02
C THR A 7 -29.43 17.82 -17.04
N HIS A 8 -28.98 18.21 -18.24
CA HIS A 8 -27.78 19.00 -18.44
C HIS A 8 -27.93 20.37 -17.76
N HIS A 9 -27.18 20.58 -16.67
CA HIS A 9 -26.88 21.91 -16.19
C HIS A 9 -25.44 22.25 -16.60
N GLU A 10 -25.33 23.12 -17.60
CA GLU A 10 -24.09 23.85 -17.90
C GLU A 10 -23.70 24.70 -16.68
N HIS A 11 -22.62 24.33 -16.04
CA HIS A 11 -21.96 25.20 -15.07
C HIS A 11 -20.45 25.26 -15.32
N SER A 12 -20.06 26.51 -15.55
CA SER A 12 -18.74 27.10 -15.69
C SER A 12 -17.64 26.41 -14.87
N HIS A 13 -16.49 26.21 -15.53
CA HIS A 13 -15.23 25.80 -14.95
C HIS A 13 -14.84 26.64 -13.73
N SER A 14 -14.98 26.06 -12.57
CA SER A 14 -14.18 26.40 -11.40
C SER A 14 -13.49 25.12 -10.96
N ILE A 15 -12.16 25.08 -11.09
CA ILE A 15 -11.30 24.00 -10.63
C ILE A 15 -11.33 24.04 -9.09
N ASN A 16 -12.34 23.41 -8.50
CA ASN A 16 -12.41 23.20 -7.08
C ASN A 16 -12.34 21.69 -6.84
N ASN A 17 -11.24 21.26 -6.26
CA ASN A 17 -10.80 19.89 -6.04
C ASN A 17 -11.67 19.21 -4.96
N LYS A 18 -12.98 19.04 -5.24
CA LYS A 18 -13.90 18.24 -4.44
C LYS A 18 -14.12 16.90 -5.17
N PRO A 19 -14.18 15.76 -4.44
CA PRO A 19 -14.66 14.49 -5.00
C PRO A 19 -15.98 14.77 -5.71
N GLY A 20 -16.18 14.17 -6.89
CA GLY A 20 -17.40 14.33 -7.68
C GLY A 20 -18.65 14.12 -6.83
N PRO A 21 -19.83 14.59 -7.25
CA PRO A 21 -21.03 14.52 -6.45
C PRO A 21 -21.34 13.06 -6.13
N VAL A 22 -20.93 12.67 -4.94
CA VAL A 22 -21.32 11.40 -4.34
C VAL A 22 -22.83 11.47 -4.18
N ASN A 23 -23.56 10.73 -5.00
CA ASN A 23 -25.01 10.67 -4.87
C ASN A 23 -25.33 9.81 -3.63
N PRO A 24 -25.76 10.41 -2.51
CA PRO A 24 -26.02 9.65 -1.27
C PRO A 24 -27.21 8.69 -1.40
N ASP A 25 -28.02 8.84 -2.44
CA ASP A 25 -29.20 8.01 -2.71
C ASP A 25 -28.92 6.87 -3.71
N ALA A 26 -27.74 6.84 -4.35
CA ALA A 26 -27.36 5.77 -5.25
C ALA A 26 -27.07 4.47 -4.48
N ASP A 27 -27.40 3.34 -5.09
CA ASP A 27 -27.08 2.02 -4.55
C ASP A 27 -25.62 1.67 -4.88
N TYR A 28 -24.86 1.30 -3.86
CA TYR A 28 -23.48 0.86 -3.96
C TYR A 28 -23.38 -0.62 -3.64
N THR A 29 -22.54 -1.34 -4.37
CA THR A 29 -22.29 -2.77 -4.17
C THR A 29 -20.81 -3.06 -4.02
N CYS A 30 -20.48 -4.19 -3.39
CA CYS A 30 -19.10 -4.68 -3.31
C CYS A 30 -18.79 -5.55 -4.54
N PRO A 31 -17.70 -5.32 -5.29
CA PRO A 31 -17.31 -6.14 -6.42
C PRO A 31 -17.11 -7.63 -6.08
N MET A 32 -16.72 -7.93 -4.84
CA MET A 32 -16.48 -9.29 -4.34
C MET A 32 -17.70 -9.92 -3.67
N HIS A 33 -18.65 -9.10 -3.18
CA HIS A 33 -19.85 -9.53 -2.47
C HIS A 33 -21.07 -8.81 -3.05
N LEU A 34 -21.55 -9.28 -4.20
CA LEU A 34 -22.66 -8.67 -4.93
C LEU A 34 -24.00 -8.65 -4.14
N GLU A 35 -24.08 -9.46 -3.08
CA GLU A 35 -25.20 -9.48 -2.13
C GLU A 35 -25.22 -8.30 -1.16
N ILE A 36 -24.08 -7.60 -1.04
CA ILE A 36 -23.97 -6.41 -0.19
C ILE A 36 -24.31 -5.18 -1.02
N VAL A 37 -25.51 -4.66 -0.81
CA VAL A 37 -25.99 -3.41 -1.41
C VAL A 37 -26.29 -2.43 -0.28
N GLN A 38 -25.69 -1.23 -0.37
CA GLN A 38 -25.87 -0.17 0.61
C GLN A 38 -26.12 1.16 -0.10
N LYS A 39 -26.95 2.03 0.49
CA LYS A 39 -27.14 3.38 -0.01
C LYS A 39 -25.97 4.28 0.40
N GLY A 40 -25.40 4.97 -0.58
CA GLY A 40 -24.26 5.85 -0.39
C GLY A 40 -22.91 5.14 -0.33
N PRO A 41 -21.82 5.93 -0.43
CA PRO A 41 -20.46 5.40 -0.39
C PRO A 41 -20.11 4.86 1.00
N GLY A 42 -19.34 3.77 1.04
CA GLY A 42 -18.91 3.14 2.27
C GLY A 42 -17.96 1.99 2.01
N ASP A 43 -17.60 1.29 3.07
CA ASP A 43 -16.76 0.10 2.99
C ASP A 43 -17.63 -1.16 3.18
N CYS A 44 -17.32 -2.21 2.42
CA CYS A 44 -18.00 -3.50 2.56
C CYS A 44 -17.76 -4.08 3.97
N PRO A 45 -18.82 -4.43 4.73
CA PRO A 45 -18.66 -4.96 6.08
C PRO A 45 -18.00 -6.34 6.12
N VAL A 46 -17.98 -7.06 4.98
CA VAL A 46 -17.40 -8.40 4.89
C VAL A 46 -15.92 -8.37 4.55
N CYS A 47 -15.50 -7.60 3.52
CA CYS A 47 -14.11 -7.59 3.05
C CYS A 47 -13.38 -6.24 3.25
N GLY A 48 -14.09 -5.18 3.67
CA GLY A 48 -13.50 -3.86 3.89
C GLY A 48 -13.08 -3.12 2.62
N MET A 49 -13.49 -3.58 1.43
CA MET A 49 -13.28 -2.87 0.19
C MET A 49 -14.29 -1.73 0.06
N ALA A 50 -13.88 -0.65 -0.59
CA ALA A 50 -14.78 0.43 -0.93
C ALA A 50 -15.90 -0.09 -1.83
N LEU A 51 -17.13 0.36 -1.57
CA LEU A 51 -18.29 0.00 -2.38
C LEU A 51 -18.29 0.85 -3.66
N GLU A 52 -18.68 0.22 -4.78
CA GLU A 52 -18.80 0.88 -6.08
C GLU A 52 -20.26 1.16 -6.41
N PRO A 53 -20.59 2.29 -7.07
CA PRO A 53 -21.96 2.59 -7.46
C PRO A 53 -22.46 1.60 -8.52
N MET A 54 -23.70 1.10 -8.37
CA MET A 54 -24.31 0.20 -9.34
C MET A 54 -24.71 0.89 -10.66
N GLU A 55 -24.93 2.20 -10.60
CA GLU A 55 -25.20 2.99 -11.79
C GLU A 55 -23.90 3.64 -12.27
N VAL A 56 -23.44 3.22 -13.44
CA VAL A 56 -22.27 3.82 -14.12
C VAL A 56 -22.75 5.09 -14.80
N CYS A 57 -22.61 6.24 -14.15
CA CYS A 57 -22.68 7.53 -14.82
C CYS A 57 -21.40 7.69 -15.65
N LEU A 58 -21.53 7.79 -16.98
CA LEU A 58 -20.43 7.93 -17.96
C LEU A 58 -19.63 9.24 -17.83
N ASP A 59 -19.92 10.07 -16.84
CA ASP A 59 -19.31 11.37 -16.58
C ASP A 59 -18.45 11.38 -15.30
N GLU A 60 -17.78 10.26 -14.99
CA GLU A 60 -16.77 10.24 -13.93
C GLU A 60 -15.54 11.01 -14.42
N GLY A 61 -15.38 12.23 -13.90
CA GLY A 61 -14.10 12.93 -13.95
C GLY A 61 -12.96 12.05 -13.40
N PRO A 62 -11.70 12.38 -13.66
CA PRO A 62 -10.57 11.52 -13.30
C PRO A 62 -10.65 11.14 -11.81
N ASN A 63 -10.77 9.85 -11.55
CA ASN A 63 -10.87 9.31 -10.20
C ASN A 63 -9.64 9.71 -9.37
N THR A 64 -9.82 10.64 -8.45
CA THR A 64 -8.74 11.22 -7.64
C THR A 64 -8.06 10.17 -6.77
N GLU A 65 -8.79 9.12 -6.34
CA GLU A 65 -8.22 8.00 -5.59
C GLU A 65 -7.27 7.19 -6.47
N LEU A 66 -7.64 6.91 -7.71
CA LEU A 66 -6.79 6.19 -8.66
C LEU A 66 -5.52 6.97 -8.98
N LEU A 67 -5.61 8.29 -9.11
CA LEU A 67 -4.43 9.15 -9.33
C LEU A 67 -3.50 9.14 -8.11
N ASP A 68 -4.05 9.20 -6.88
CA ASP A 68 -3.25 9.12 -5.65
C ASP A 68 -2.57 7.76 -5.50
N MET A 69 -3.30 6.65 -5.75
CA MET A 69 -2.73 5.30 -5.71
C MET A 69 -1.66 5.10 -6.78
N THR A 70 -1.87 5.59 -8.00
CA THR A 70 -0.86 5.54 -9.08
C THR A 70 0.39 6.33 -8.71
N ARG A 71 0.24 7.52 -8.13
CA ARG A 71 1.37 8.30 -7.65
C ARG A 71 2.16 7.57 -6.57
N ARG A 72 1.47 6.98 -5.60
CA ARG A 72 2.09 6.17 -4.51
C ARG A 72 2.81 4.95 -5.07
N PHE A 73 2.22 4.29 -6.07
CA PHE A 73 2.86 3.17 -6.76
C PHE A 73 4.18 3.57 -7.42
N TRP A 74 4.20 4.65 -8.22
CA TRP A 74 5.42 5.07 -8.90
C TRP A 74 6.52 5.50 -7.93
N VAL A 75 6.16 6.22 -6.87
CA VAL A 75 7.13 6.57 -5.82
C VAL A 75 7.59 5.31 -5.09
N GLY A 76 6.67 4.41 -4.73
CA GLY A 76 7.01 3.13 -4.11
C GLY A 76 7.97 2.30 -4.96
N ALA A 77 7.68 2.16 -6.26
CA ALA A 77 8.53 1.43 -7.20
C ALA A 77 9.92 2.06 -7.33
N LEU A 78 10.00 3.40 -7.42
CA LEU A 78 11.26 4.13 -7.51
C LEU A 78 12.20 3.81 -6.32
N PHE A 79 11.67 3.64 -5.12
CA PHE A 79 12.45 3.31 -3.93
C PHE A 79 12.60 1.79 -3.71
N ALA A 80 11.58 0.99 -4.04
CA ALA A 80 11.62 -0.47 -3.83
C ALA A 80 12.63 -1.16 -4.76
N ILE A 81 12.77 -0.70 -6.02
CA ILE A 81 13.72 -1.29 -6.98
C ILE A 81 15.17 -1.22 -6.48
N PRO A 82 15.72 -0.04 -6.06
CA PRO A 82 17.08 0.02 -5.53
C PRO A 82 17.23 -0.76 -4.21
N VAL A 83 16.22 -0.79 -3.33
CA VAL A 83 16.25 -1.64 -2.13
C VAL A 83 16.42 -3.10 -2.50
N MET A 84 15.66 -3.59 -3.47
CA MET A 84 15.74 -4.96 -3.95
C MET A 84 17.11 -5.27 -4.57
N ILE A 85 17.67 -4.36 -5.38
CA ILE A 85 19.01 -4.53 -5.98
C ILE A 85 20.08 -4.62 -4.89
N ILE A 86 20.00 -3.78 -3.86
CA ILE A 86 20.95 -3.79 -2.74
C ILE A 86 20.81 -5.08 -1.92
N ALA A 87 19.61 -5.57 -1.69
CA ALA A 87 19.35 -6.81 -0.96
C ALA A 87 19.88 -8.04 -1.71
N MET A 88 19.70 -8.09 -3.04
CA MET A 88 20.14 -9.19 -3.88
C MET A 88 21.61 -9.15 -4.27
N ARG A 89 22.40 -8.20 -3.76
CA ARG A 89 23.82 -8.00 -4.11
C ARG A 89 24.71 -9.24 -3.95
N GLU A 90 24.40 -10.11 -3.00
CA GLU A 90 25.16 -11.33 -2.73
C GLU A 90 24.74 -12.49 -3.64
N MET A 91 23.54 -12.41 -4.24
CA MET A 91 22.95 -13.45 -5.05
C MET A 91 23.28 -13.32 -6.54
N VAL A 92 23.67 -12.11 -6.99
CA VAL A 92 23.99 -11.86 -8.41
C VAL A 92 25.50 -12.00 -8.64
N PRO A 93 25.97 -13.09 -9.27
CA PRO A 93 27.38 -13.26 -9.61
C PRO A 93 27.78 -12.19 -10.64
N GLY A 94 28.78 -11.40 -10.30
CA GLY A 94 29.28 -10.30 -11.17
C GLY A 94 28.99 -8.89 -10.68
N LEU A 95 28.01 -8.67 -9.82
CA LEU A 95 27.75 -7.39 -9.17
C LEU A 95 28.59 -7.31 -7.88
N HIS A 96 29.88 -6.97 -7.99
CA HIS A 96 30.77 -6.82 -6.82
C HIS A 96 30.48 -5.58 -5.98
N LEU A 97 29.19 -5.24 -5.78
CA LEU A 97 28.77 -4.12 -4.93
C LEU A 97 29.16 -4.34 -3.46
N GLY A 98 29.33 -5.58 -3.02
CA GLY A 98 29.77 -5.93 -1.66
C GLY A 98 31.17 -5.39 -1.32
N ARG A 99 31.99 -5.07 -2.33
CA ARG A 99 33.32 -4.49 -2.15
C ARG A 99 33.28 -2.98 -1.86
N TRP A 100 32.20 -2.32 -2.31
CA TRP A 100 32.01 -0.86 -2.18
C TRP A 100 31.13 -0.47 -0.98
N PHE A 101 30.25 -1.38 -0.52
CA PHE A 101 29.34 -1.12 0.59
C PHE A 101 29.53 -2.16 1.69
N PRO A 102 30.02 -1.77 2.89
CA PRO A 102 29.98 -2.63 4.07
C PRO A 102 28.55 -3.11 4.37
N ALA A 103 28.40 -4.31 4.95
CA ALA A 103 27.10 -4.88 5.26
C ALA A 103 26.23 -3.93 6.10
N GLN A 104 26.81 -3.26 7.06
CA GLN A 104 26.13 -2.28 7.92
C GLN A 104 25.58 -1.08 7.13
N THR A 105 26.38 -0.53 6.21
CA THR A 105 25.93 0.59 5.36
C THR A 105 24.77 0.18 4.46
N SER A 106 24.80 -1.05 3.95
CA SER A 106 23.69 -1.61 3.15
C SER A 106 22.39 -1.67 3.94
N ILE A 107 22.41 -2.13 5.20
CA ILE A 107 21.23 -2.21 6.07
C ILE A 107 20.64 -0.82 6.29
N TRP A 108 21.48 0.18 6.60
CA TRP A 108 21.02 1.56 6.78
C TRP A 108 20.45 2.17 5.51
N THR A 109 21.07 1.90 4.36
CA THR A 109 20.55 2.37 3.06
C THR A 109 19.20 1.75 2.77
N GLN A 110 19.03 0.45 2.98
CA GLN A 110 17.76 -0.24 2.83
C GLN A 110 16.70 0.32 3.79
N PHE A 111 17.05 0.56 5.06
CA PHE A 111 16.16 1.17 6.04
C PHE A 111 15.63 2.53 5.57
N ILE A 112 16.55 3.45 5.17
CA ILE A 112 16.21 4.81 4.73
C ILE A 112 15.33 4.78 3.49
N LEU A 113 15.61 3.91 2.54
CA LEU A 113 14.85 3.79 1.29
C LEU A 113 13.50 3.08 1.48
N ALA A 114 13.41 2.06 2.35
CA ALA A 114 12.18 1.34 2.61
C ALA A 114 11.19 2.13 3.48
N THR A 115 11.68 3.01 4.36
CA THR A 115 10.84 3.81 5.26
C THR A 115 9.75 4.61 4.54
N PRO A 116 10.05 5.42 3.50
CA PRO A 116 9.01 6.15 2.77
C PRO A 116 8.04 5.22 2.03
N VAL A 117 8.50 4.07 1.55
CA VAL A 117 7.62 3.09 0.89
C VAL A 117 6.63 2.51 1.90
N VAL A 118 7.12 2.01 3.03
CA VAL A 118 6.28 1.35 4.03
C VAL A 118 5.36 2.34 4.74
N LEU A 119 5.89 3.49 5.21
CA LEU A 119 5.13 4.43 6.03
C LEU A 119 4.25 5.38 5.22
N TRP A 120 4.71 5.86 4.07
CA TRP A 120 3.94 6.82 3.28
C TRP A 120 3.13 6.13 2.17
N ALA A 121 3.75 5.30 1.33
CA ALA A 121 3.02 4.62 0.26
C ALA A 121 2.08 3.54 0.82
N GLY A 122 2.49 2.82 1.88
CA GLY A 122 1.70 1.81 2.57
C GLY A 122 0.63 2.35 3.53
N TRP A 123 0.60 3.65 3.81
CA TRP A 123 -0.31 4.25 4.79
C TRP A 123 -1.79 3.86 4.64
N PRO A 124 -2.38 3.86 3.43
CA PRO A 124 -3.78 3.48 3.25
C PRO A 124 -4.09 2.06 3.73
N PHE A 125 -3.15 1.14 3.54
CA PHE A 125 -3.32 -0.26 3.98
C PHE A 125 -3.26 -0.40 5.50
N PHE A 126 -2.40 0.37 6.16
CA PHE A 126 -2.36 0.38 7.63
C PHE A 126 -3.63 0.97 8.24
N VAL A 127 -4.18 2.03 7.64
CA VAL A 127 -5.45 2.63 8.10
C VAL A 127 -6.61 1.65 7.91
N ARG A 128 -6.74 1.05 6.71
CA ARG A 128 -7.78 0.06 6.41
C ARG A 128 -7.63 -1.21 7.26
N GLY A 129 -6.40 -1.70 7.45
CA GLY A 129 -6.10 -2.85 8.31
C GLY A 129 -6.43 -2.58 9.78
N TRP A 130 -6.12 -1.39 10.28
CA TRP A 130 -6.46 -0.99 11.64
C TRP A 130 -7.98 -0.89 11.86
N ALA A 131 -8.69 -0.27 10.92
CA ALA A 131 -10.15 -0.18 10.96
C ALA A 131 -10.79 -1.59 10.98
N SER A 132 -10.28 -2.50 10.17
CA SER A 132 -10.70 -3.90 10.11
C SER A 132 -10.46 -4.66 11.42
N MET A 133 -9.30 -4.47 12.04
CA MET A 133 -9.03 -5.06 13.37
C MET A 133 -9.99 -4.54 14.43
N ARG A 134 -10.30 -3.24 14.39
CA ARG A 134 -11.20 -2.62 15.36
C ARG A 134 -12.66 -3.07 15.20
N SER A 135 -13.10 -3.33 13.97
CA SER A 135 -14.44 -3.83 13.67
C SER A 135 -14.61 -5.34 13.87
N GLY A 136 -13.50 -6.07 14.12
CA GLY A 136 -13.50 -7.52 14.28
C GLY A 136 -13.65 -8.32 12.98
N ASN A 137 -13.78 -7.65 11.83
CA ASN A 137 -13.89 -8.26 10.51
C ASN A 137 -12.48 -8.30 9.87
N LEU A 138 -11.74 -9.37 10.16
CA LEU A 138 -10.40 -9.57 9.61
C LEU A 138 -10.47 -9.77 8.10
N ASN A 139 -9.83 -8.89 7.35
CA ASN A 139 -9.77 -8.92 5.90
C ASN A 139 -8.32 -9.01 5.38
N MET A 140 -8.18 -9.06 4.05
CA MET A 140 -6.88 -9.13 3.39
C MET A 140 -5.95 -7.96 3.79
N PHE A 141 -6.49 -6.75 3.96
CA PHE A 141 -5.71 -5.58 4.37
C PHE A 141 -5.12 -5.71 5.77
N THR A 142 -5.81 -6.40 6.68
CA THR A 142 -5.31 -6.70 8.03
C THR A 142 -4.09 -7.60 7.98
N LEU A 143 -4.16 -8.68 7.18
CA LEU A 143 -3.05 -9.63 7.03
C LEU A 143 -1.81 -8.92 6.46
N ILE A 144 -2.00 -8.09 5.43
CA ILE A 144 -0.94 -7.32 4.81
C ILE A 144 -0.33 -6.32 5.80
N ALA A 145 -1.16 -5.55 6.51
CA ALA A 145 -0.70 -4.55 7.47
C ALA A 145 0.12 -5.19 8.60
N ILE A 146 -0.33 -6.34 9.13
CA ILE A 146 0.40 -7.08 10.16
C ILE A 146 1.71 -7.64 9.59
N GLY A 147 1.67 -8.32 8.44
CA GLY A 147 2.85 -8.94 7.84
C GLY A 147 3.95 -7.93 7.52
N VAL A 148 3.60 -6.86 6.81
CA VAL A 148 4.53 -5.78 6.48
C VAL A 148 5.02 -5.05 7.73
N GLY A 149 4.11 -4.76 8.67
CA GLY A 149 4.43 -4.10 9.93
C GLY A 149 5.43 -4.90 10.77
N VAL A 150 5.19 -6.21 10.94
CA VAL A 150 6.10 -7.10 11.68
C VAL A 150 7.45 -7.22 10.97
N ALA A 151 7.48 -7.41 9.64
CA ALA A 151 8.71 -7.51 8.88
C ALA A 151 9.55 -6.22 8.98
N TYR A 152 8.90 -5.06 8.88
CA TYR A 152 9.56 -3.77 9.01
C TYR A 152 10.07 -3.51 10.43
N CYS A 153 9.26 -3.76 11.46
CA CYS A 153 9.66 -3.58 12.87
C CYS A 153 10.80 -4.53 13.26
N TYR A 154 10.72 -5.80 12.85
CA TYR A 154 11.80 -6.76 13.07
C TYR A 154 13.11 -6.27 12.43
N SER A 155 13.07 -5.84 11.18
CA SER A 155 14.24 -5.37 10.45
C SER A 155 14.81 -4.08 11.05
N ALA A 156 13.95 -3.17 11.53
CA ALA A 156 14.37 -1.98 12.25
C ALA A 156 15.08 -2.35 13.57
N MET A 157 14.51 -3.27 14.36
CA MET A 157 15.16 -3.76 15.59
C MET A 157 16.50 -4.42 15.30
N ALA A 158 16.60 -5.22 14.23
CA ALA A 158 17.85 -5.85 13.81
C ALA A 158 18.92 -4.82 13.39
N ALA A 159 18.49 -3.72 12.77
CA ALA A 159 19.40 -2.64 12.35
C ALA A 159 19.91 -1.80 13.53
N PHE A 160 19.01 -1.46 14.50
CA PHE A 160 19.38 -0.61 15.65
C PHE A 160 20.05 -1.38 16.79
N TRP A 161 19.58 -2.61 17.09
CA TRP A 161 20.05 -3.43 18.21
C TRP A 161 20.41 -4.84 17.77
N PRO A 162 21.47 -5.03 16.94
CA PRO A 162 21.91 -6.36 16.52
C PRO A 162 22.33 -7.23 17.73
N GLY A 163 22.72 -6.60 18.84
CA GLY A 163 23.12 -7.25 20.07
C GLY A 163 21.97 -8.01 20.79
N LEU A 164 20.71 -7.69 20.51
CA LEU A 164 19.56 -8.34 21.10
C LEU A 164 19.33 -9.76 20.55
N PHE A 165 19.86 -10.03 19.36
CA PHE A 165 19.66 -11.32 18.68
C PHE A 165 20.76 -12.32 19.06
N PRO A 166 20.43 -13.62 19.27
CA PRO A 166 21.40 -14.68 19.50
C PRO A 166 22.47 -14.75 18.38
N GLU A 167 23.66 -15.22 18.70
CA GLU A 167 24.76 -15.34 17.74
C GLU A 167 24.41 -16.20 16.52
N ALA A 168 23.52 -17.18 16.69
CA ALA A 168 23.07 -18.05 15.60
C ALA A 168 22.30 -17.29 14.47
N PHE A 169 21.77 -16.10 14.74
CA PHE A 169 21.07 -15.27 13.76
C PHE A 169 21.97 -14.18 13.16
N ARG A 170 23.21 -14.08 13.61
CA ARG A 170 24.20 -13.12 13.11
C ARG A 170 25.03 -13.75 12.00
N SER A 171 25.22 -13.00 10.93
CA SER A 171 26.18 -13.40 9.90
C SER A 171 27.61 -13.31 10.42
N ASN A 172 28.58 -13.86 9.68
CA ASN A 172 30.00 -13.75 9.99
C ASN A 172 30.51 -12.30 10.11
N GLN A 173 29.73 -11.33 9.65
CA GLN A 173 30.01 -9.89 9.74
C GLN A 173 29.30 -9.20 10.92
N GLY A 174 28.65 -9.98 11.81
CA GLY A 174 27.95 -9.47 12.99
C GLY A 174 26.59 -8.81 12.68
N THR A 175 26.11 -8.89 11.45
CA THR A 175 24.82 -8.33 11.01
C THR A 175 23.73 -9.40 11.09
N VAL A 176 22.49 -8.98 11.41
CA VAL A 176 21.30 -9.82 11.41
C VAL A 176 20.59 -9.66 10.06
N ALA A 177 19.98 -10.74 9.56
CA ALA A 177 19.17 -10.67 8.33
C ALA A 177 18.01 -9.69 8.50
N VAL A 178 17.82 -8.83 7.52
CA VAL A 178 16.74 -7.83 7.47
C VAL A 178 15.82 -8.14 6.28
N TYR A 179 14.57 -7.69 6.36
CA TYR A 179 13.51 -7.96 5.37
C TYR A 179 12.89 -6.65 4.85
N PHE A 180 13.69 -5.58 4.78
CA PHE A 180 13.22 -4.28 4.26
C PHE A 180 12.76 -4.38 2.80
N GLU A 181 13.48 -5.16 1.99
CA GLU A 181 13.16 -5.42 0.59
C GLU A 181 11.80 -6.10 0.45
N ALA A 182 11.54 -7.13 1.25
CA ALA A 182 10.27 -7.85 1.21
C ALA A 182 9.10 -6.92 1.58
N ALA A 183 9.25 -6.13 2.65
CA ALA A 183 8.23 -5.16 3.07
C ALA A 183 7.95 -4.11 1.98
N ALA A 184 9.01 -3.55 1.37
CA ALA A 184 8.87 -2.54 0.32
C ALA A 184 8.24 -3.11 -0.96
N VAL A 185 8.65 -4.30 -1.39
CA VAL A 185 8.11 -4.96 -2.58
C VAL A 185 6.64 -5.33 -2.39
N ILE A 186 6.26 -5.90 -1.23
CA ILE A 186 4.87 -6.26 -0.94
C ILE A 186 3.97 -5.02 -1.01
N VAL A 187 4.34 -3.91 -0.35
CA VAL A 187 3.58 -2.66 -0.41
C VAL A 187 3.44 -2.16 -1.84
N THR A 188 4.53 -2.17 -2.61
CA THR A 188 4.51 -1.70 -4.01
C THR A 188 3.63 -2.57 -4.90
N LEU A 189 3.67 -3.90 -4.75
CA LEU A 189 2.84 -4.82 -5.54
C LEU A 189 1.36 -4.68 -5.22
N ILE A 190 1.00 -4.44 -3.96
CA ILE A 190 -0.40 -4.24 -3.56
C ILE A 190 -0.96 -2.92 -4.10
N LEU A 191 -0.12 -1.89 -4.26
CA LEU A 191 -0.51 -0.64 -4.91
C LEU A 191 -0.75 -0.79 -6.42
N LEU A 192 -0.23 -1.86 -7.04
CA LEU A 192 -0.43 -2.15 -8.46
C LEU A 192 -1.80 -2.81 -8.73
N GLY A 193 -2.31 -3.62 -7.81
CA GLY A 193 -3.53 -4.42 -7.96
C GLY A 193 -4.69 -3.89 -7.17
#